data_5f9479b811eab3ef9897a2a11626c6bb
#
_entry.id   5f9479b811eab3ef9897a2a11626c6bb
#
_cell.length_a   1.000
_cell.length_b   1.000
_cell.length_c   1.000
_cell.angle_alpha   90.00
_cell.angle_beta   90.00
_cell.angle_gamma   90.00
#
_symmetry.space_group_name_H-M   'P 1'
#
loop_
_entity.id
_entity.type
_entity.pdbx_description
1 polymer ?
#
loop_
_entity_poly.entity_id
_entity_poly.type
_entity_poly.pdbx_seq_one_letter_code
_entity_poly.pdbx_strand_id
1 'polypeptide(L)'
;MPVDLDAPYTLDPQVSLRPERFGALAYHFGNRKLSFLKHPDLVAVVESLDGTGSLRASLVAVGVDERRWPTFVTALNTLEASEMICIRSERPEVDGARA
;
A
#
# COMPACT_ATOMS: atom_id res chain seq x y z
N MET A 1 -14.76 -2.13 -0.13
CA MET A 1 -14.30 -3.45 0.29
C MET A 1 -13.09 -3.31 1.19
N PRO A 2 -13.07 -4.01 2.30
CA PRO A 2 -11.88 -3.96 3.16
C PRO A 2 -10.70 -4.65 2.51
N VAL A 3 -9.51 -4.20 2.86
CA VAL A 3 -8.31 -4.86 2.39
C VAL A 3 -8.24 -6.27 2.96
N ASP A 4 -7.61 -7.15 2.22
CA ASP A 4 -7.43 -8.55 2.61
C ASP A 4 -6.00 -8.71 3.10
N LEU A 5 -5.84 -9.07 4.38
CA LEU A 5 -4.50 -9.21 4.97
C LEU A 5 -3.65 -10.27 4.27
N ASP A 6 -4.29 -11.24 3.64
CA ASP A 6 -3.55 -12.33 3.00
C ASP A 6 -3.32 -12.09 1.51
N ALA A 7 -3.78 -10.97 0.97
CA ALA A 7 -3.59 -10.67 -0.44
C ALA A 7 -2.29 -9.90 -0.67
N PRO A 8 -1.68 -10.07 -1.83
CA PRO A 8 -0.49 -9.31 -2.20
C PRO A 8 -0.88 -7.97 -2.79
N TYR A 9 -0.50 -6.90 -2.12
CA TYR A 9 -0.79 -5.55 -2.59
C TYR A 9 0.45 -4.90 -3.17
N THR A 10 0.22 -3.83 -3.92
CA THR A 10 1.29 -2.99 -4.44
C THR A 10 0.80 -1.56 -4.45
N LEU A 11 1.75 -0.63 -4.35
CA LEU A 11 1.46 0.77 -4.58
C LEU A 11 1.23 0.95 -6.08
N ASP A 12 0.15 1.63 -6.45
CA ASP A 12 -0.14 1.85 -7.87
C ASP A 12 1.04 2.57 -8.53
N PRO A 13 1.46 2.14 -9.72
CA PRO A 13 2.60 2.77 -10.40
C PRO A 13 2.42 4.27 -10.67
N GLN A 14 1.18 4.75 -10.67
CA GLN A 14 0.93 6.17 -10.92
C GLN A 14 0.91 6.99 -9.63
N VAL A 15 1.24 6.37 -8.49
CA VAL A 15 1.28 7.06 -7.21
C VAL A 15 2.70 7.49 -6.92
N SER A 16 2.85 8.76 -6.56
CA SER A 16 4.11 9.32 -6.09
C SER A 16 3.99 9.58 -4.59
N LEU A 17 4.98 9.13 -3.83
CA LEU A 17 5.04 9.40 -2.40
C LEU A 17 6.02 10.54 -2.15
N ARG A 18 5.55 11.55 -1.44
CA ARG A 18 6.39 12.69 -1.09
C ARG A 18 6.60 12.69 0.43
N PRO A 19 7.84 12.58 0.91
CA PRO A 19 8.09 12.57 2.34
C PRO A 19 7.67 13.90 2.98
N GLU A 20 7.05 13.78 4.14
CA GLU A 20 6.63 14.93 4.94
C GLU A 20 6.93 14.62 6.39
N ARG A 21 6.88 15.63 7.25
CA ARG A 21 7.17 15.44 8.67
C ARG A 21 6.26 14.42 9.33
N PHE A 22 4.99 14.41 8.91
CA PHE A 22 4.00 13.52 9.50
C PHE A 22 4.03 12.12 8.90
N GLY A 23 4.75 11.92 7.79
CA GLY A 23 4.79 10.66 7.09
C GLY A 23 5.02 10.88 5.61
N ALA A 24 3.95 10.92 4.82
CA ALA A 24 4.08 11.17 3.37
C ALA A 24 2.75 11.66 2.81
N LEU A 25 2.87 12.31 1.67
CA LEU A 25 1.73 12.68 0.84
C LEU A 25 1.76 11.77 -0.38
N ALA A 26 0.66 11.08 -0.64
CA ALA A 26 0.53 10.22 -1.80
C ALA A 26 -0.31 10.93 -2.85
N TYR A 27 0.20 11.02 -4.06
CA TYR A 27 -0.51 11.64 -5.18
C TYR A 27 -0.65 10.64 -6.31
N HIS A 28 -1.88 10.45 -6.77
CA HIS A 28 -2.17 9.53 -7.88
C HIS A 28 -2.31 10.37 -9.16
N PHE A 29 -1.40 10.19 -10.10
CA PHE A 29 -1.41 10.96 -11.32
C PHE A 29 -2.61 10.65 -12.21
N GLY A 30 -3.10 9.41 -12.14
CA GLY A 30 -4.21 8.99 -12.99
C GLY A 30 -5.54 9.61 -12.61
N ASN A 31 -5.90 9.51 -11.31
CA ASN A 31 -7.20 10.01 -10.85
C ASN A 31 -7.08 11.33 -10.11
N ARG A 32 -5.86 11.83 -9.92
CA ARG A 32 -5.57 13.12 -9.30
C ARG A 32 -6.00 13.23 -7.85
N LYS A 33 -6.12 12.10 -7.18
CA LYS A 33 -6.44 12.10 -5.76
C LYS A 33 -5.19 12.23 -4.92
N LEU A 34 -5.38 12.81 -3.75
CA LEU A 34 -4.33 12.96 -2.75
C LEU A 34 -4.73 12.21 -1.50
N SER A 35 -3.77 11.58 -0.86
CA SER A 35 -3.98 10.93 0.42
C SER A 35 -2.81 11.24 1.34
N PHE A 36 -3.10 11.43 2.62
CA PHE A 36 -2.06 11.66 3.61
C PHE A 36 -1.76 10.37 4.35
N LEU A 37 -0.50 9.98 4.37
CA LEU A 37 -0.04 8.87 5.19
C LEU A 37 0.51 9.48 6.46
N LYS A 38 -0.30 9.50 7.51
CA LYS A 38 -0.06 10.33 8.69
C LYS A 38 0.86 9.69 9.71
N HIS A 39 1.55 8.63 9.34
CA HIS A 39 2.43 7.93 10.25
C HIS A 39 3.60 7.33 9.48
N PRO A 40 4.83 7.52 9.97
CA PRO A 40 5.99 6.95 9.27
C PRO A 40 5.90 5.43 9.10
N ASP A 41 5.31 4.72 10.07
CA ASP A 41 5.16 3.28 9.95
C ASP A 41 4.21 2.90 8.82
N LEU A 42 3.18 3.71 8.59
CA LEU A 42 2.27 3.47 7.48
C LEU A 42 2.99 3.64 6.14
N VAL A 43 3.85 4.65 6.05
CA VAL A 43 4.67 4.85 4.86
C VAL A 43 5.55 3.63 4.63
N ALA A 44 6.18 3.14 5.69
CA ALA A 44 7.04 1.97 5.59
C ALA A 44 6.27 0.74 5.11
N VAL A 45 5.05 0.55 5.62
CA VAL A 45 4.21 -0.57 5.19
C VAL A 45 3.90 -0.46 3.71
N VAL A 46 3.48 0.72 3.26
CA VAL A 46 3.13 0.92 1.85
C VAL A 46 4.34 0.70 0.95
N GLU A 47 5.50 1.19 1.37
CA GLU A 47 6.71 1.02 0.57
C GLU A 47 7.19 -0.42 0.53
N SER A 48 6.82 -1.23 1.51
CA SER A 48 7.27 -2.62 1.58
C SER A 48 6.37 -3.58 0.82
N LEU A 49 5.23 -3.12 0.31
CA LEU A 49 4.22 -4.00 -0.28
C LEU A 49 4.77 -4.88 -1.40
N ASP A 50 5.59 -4.31 -2.26
CA ASP A 50 6.14 -5.06 -3.39
C ASP A 50 7.15 -6.11 -2.97
N GLY A 51 7.73 -5.97 -1.80
CA GLY A 51 8.76 -6.89 -1.33
C GLY A 51 8.24 -8.01 -0.46
N THR A 52 6.93 -8.09 -0.27
CA THR A 52 6.33 -9.11 0.60
C THR A 52 5.22 -9.83 -0.15
N GLY A 53 4.85 -11.01 0.35
CA GLY A 53 3.84 -11.81 -0.31
C GLY A 53 2.40 -11.49 0.09
N SER A 54 2.22 -10.67 1.13
CA SER A 54 0.89 -10.33 1.59
C SER A 54 0.95 -9.06 2.42
N LEU A 55 -0.21 -8.43 2.60
CA LEU A 55 -0.29 -7.25 3.45
C LEU A 55 0.12 -7.59 4.89
N ARG A 56 -0.29 -8.75 5.38
CA ARG A 56 0.10 -9.22 6.69
C ARG A 56 1.62 -9.27 6.83
N ALA A 57 2.28 -9.80 5.81
CA ALA A 57 3.74 -9.89 5.82
C ALA A 57 4.40 -8.52 5.86
N SER A 58 3.80 -7.53 5.21
CA SER A 58 4.31 -6.16 5.27
C SER A 58 4.19 -5.58 6.66
N LEU A 59 3.05 -5.80 7.32
CA LEU A 59 2.87 -5.31 8.69
C LEU A 59 3.88 -5.95 9.64
N VAL A 60 4.13 -7.24 9.47
CA VAL A 60 5.11 -7.94 10.29
C VAL A 60 6.52 -7.45 10.00
N ALA A 61 6.85 -7.28 8.72
CA ALA A 61 8.19 -6.86 8.32
C ALA A 61 8.55 -5.48 8.85
N VAL A 62 7.57 -4.59 8.91
CA VAL A 62 7.79 -3.24 9.44
C VAL A 62 7.84 -3.24 10.97
N GLY A 63 7.28 -4.29 11.59
CA GLY A 63 7.28 -4.39 13.04
C GLY A 63 6.08 -3.72 13.69
N VAL A 64 4.96 -3.68 12.99
CA VAL A 64 3.74 -3.08 13.54
C VAL A 64 3.12 -4.05 14.54
N ASP A 65 2.90 -3.58 15.76
CA ASP A 65 2.25 -4.36 16.80
C ASP A 65 0.83 -4.70 16.36
N GLU A 66 0.41 -5.96 16.60
CA GLU A 66 -0.91 -6.39 16.17
C GLU A 66 -2.04 -5.55 16.74
N ARG A 67 -1.83 -4.95 17.89
CA ARG A 67 -2.85 -4.07 18.48
C ARG A 67 -3.09 -2.82 17.64
N ARG A 68 -2.13 -2.46 16.80
CA ARG A 68 -2.24 -1.31 15.92
C ARG A 68 -2.77 -1.69 14.54
N TRP A 69 -2.86 -2.97 14.24
CA TRP A 69 -3.29 -3.41 12.91
C TRP A 69 -4.66 -2.85 12.51
N PRO A 70 -5.68 -2.82 13.39
CA PRO A 70 -6.97 -2.27 12.98
C PRO A 70 -6.88 -0.83 12.48
N THR A 71 -6.05 -0.02 13.12
CA THR A 71 -5.84 1.37 12.67
C THR A 71 -5.19 1.40 11.29
N PHE A 72 -4.19 0.54 11.08
CA PHE A 72 -3.51 0.46 9.79
C PHE A 72 -4.46 -0.05 8.71
N VAL A 73 -5.28 -1.06 9.04
CA VAL A 73 -6.24 -1.60 8.09
C VAL A 73 -7.23 -0.51 7.66
N THR A 74 -7.69 0.30 8.60
CA THR A 74 -8.60 1.41 8.28
C THR A 74 -7.93 2.38 7.29
N ALA A 75 -6.67 2.73 7.55
CA ALA A 75 -5.94 3.63 6.65
C ALA A 75 -5.73 2.99 5.29
N LEU A 76 -5.40 1.70 5.27
CA LEU A 76 -5.18 0.99 4.00
C LEU A 76 -6.46 0.84 3.20
N ASN A 77 -7.60 0.67 3.88
CA ASN A 77 -8.91 0.68 3.20
C ASN A 77 -9.13 1.99 2.46
N THR A 78 -8.77 3.10 3.09
CA THR A 78 -8.89 4.40 2.45
C THR A 78 -7.99 4.51 1.24
N LEU A 79 -6.77 4.00 1.35
CA LEU A 79 -5.83 4.02 0.24
C LEU A 79 -6.32 3.15 -0.92
N GLU A 80 -6.91 1.99 -0.61
CA GLU A 80 -7.45 1.14 -1.66
C GLU A 80 -8.64 1.82 -2.36
N ALA A 81 -9.51 2.45 -1.58
CA ALA A 81 -10.68 3.14 -2.14
C ALA A 81 -10.25 4.29 -3.05
N SER A 82 -9.11 4.92 -2.76
CA SER A 82 -8.57 6.00 -3.59
C SER A 82 -7.66 5.47 -4.71
N GLU A 83 -7.58 4.15 -4.84
CA GLU A 83 -6.77 3.50 -5.87
C GLU A 83 -5.28 3.77 -5.71
N MET A 84 -4.85 4.10 -4.50
CA MET A 84 -3.43 4.28 -4.21
C MET A 84 -2.71 2.94 -4.12
N ILE A 85 -3.40 1.92 -3.62
CA ILE A 85 -2.87 0.55 -3.58
C ILE A 85 -3.89 -0.37 -4.23
N CYS A 86 -3.40 -1.48 -4.77
CA CYS A 86 -4.24 -2.47 -5.41
C CYS A 86 -3.61 -3.84 -5.25
N ILE A 87 -4.40 -4.88 -5.50
CA ILE A 87 -3.88 -6.24 -5.44
C ILE A 87 -2.92 -6.44 -6.60
N ARG A 88 -1.72 -6.93 -6.28
CA ARG A 88 -0.68 -7.18 -7.26
C ARG A 88 -1.06 -8.40 -8.09
N SER A 89 -0.88 -8.30 -9.41
CA SER A 89 -1.11 -9.43 -10.28
C SER A 89 0.01 -10.46 -10.09
N GLU A 90 -0.37 -11.70 -9.91
CA GLU A 90 0.59 -12.79 -9.81
C GLU A 90 1.01 -13.32 -11.17
N ARG A 91 0.32 -12.91 -12.24
CA ARG A 91 0.68 -13.36 -13.57
C ARG A 91 1.90 -12.66 -14.05
N PRO A 92 2.79 -13.41 -14.51
CA PRO A 92 3.97 -12.76 -15.07
C PRO A 92 3.68 -12.10 -16.39
N GLU A 93 2.99 -12.14 -16.57
CA GLU A 93 2.72 -11.63 -17.44
C GLU A 93 2.95 -11.41 -18.05
N VAL A 94 2.73 -11.79 -18.09
CA VAL A 94 2.75 -11.51 -18.49
C VAL A 94 3.22 -11.17 -18.93
N ASP A 95 3.01 -11.49 -18.89
CA ASP A 95 3.28 -11.05 -19.15
C ASP A 95 3.85 -10.65 -19.65
N GLY A 96 3.82 -10.86 -19.73
CA GLY A 96 4.05 -10.36 -20.09
C GLY A 96 4.73 -10.35 -20.66
N ALA A 97 4.57 -10.65 -20.67
CA ALA A 97 4.91 -10.55 -21.08
C ALA A 97 5.41 -10.57 -21.79
N ARG A 98 5.12 -10.93 -21.75
CA ARG A 98 5.17 -10.72 -22.32
C ARG A 98 5.43 -10.38 -22.83
N ALA A 99 5.39 -10.71 -22.92
CA ALA A 99 5.43 -10.19 -23.26
C ALA A 99 5.57 -9.92 -23.63
#